data_ae73c2d41c2418e42351db9c01a383a1
#
_entry.id   ae73c2d41c2418e42351db9c01a383a1
#
_cell.length_a   1.000
_cell.length_b   1.000
_cell.length_c   1.000
_cell.angle_alpha   90.00
_cell.angle_beta   90.00
_cell.angle_gamma   90.00
#
_symmetry.space_group_name_H-M   'P 1'
#
loop_
_entity.id
_entity.type
_entity.pdbx_description
1 polymer ?
#
loop_
_entity_poly.entity_id
_entity_poly.type
_entity_poly.pdbx_seq_one_letter_code
_entity_poly.pdbx_strand_id
1 'polypeptide(L)'
;MNEIWSFVYVADMQPGSPKSFRYNPAWQENWETARKQIIEIQPEFILVGGDVTRDGSIHHFELEEMKLDFDNIGIPYYVIPGNMDTGNKHATSQGPDNRRSDLSLNITSSQLKTFEEYFGPSQWSFDYKNVRVSGFCDMLLGSGLPEEKKLWKWLEEQSNRPKAEHQIWLMHYAMFINDINEPDFDITQEESYLDWYFSIDHASRKRLLEIFKASNAERVITGHIHCRKDFFAKGIYFDLAPGTCSGQWENKWPDGDASLGFFRYDVAETGLSKTFVPLQQVSDRKDAYGPGGHPKPEVRDYSIAWEKI
;
A
#
# COMPACT_ATOMS: atom_id res chain seq x y z
N MET A 1 12.35 -5.16 -33.44
CA MET A 1 11.20 -4.62 -32.69
C MET A 1 11.48 -5.00 -31.26
N ASN A 2 11.73 -4.02 -30.40
CA ASN A 2 11.86 -4.30 -28.99
C ASN A 2 10.47 -4.70 -28.46
N GLU A 3 10.45 -5.78 -27.72
CA GLU A 3 9.25 -6.39 -27.20
C GLU A 3 8.60 -5.47 -26.15
N ILE A 4 7.36 -5.08 -26.36
CA ILE A 4 6.57 -4.39 -25.30
C ILE A 4 6.26 -5.44 -24.24
N TRP A 5 6.56 -5.12 -23.00
CA TRP A 5 6.26 -5.98 -21.86
C TRP A 5 5.50 -5.20 -20.79
N SER A 6 4.84 -5.87 -19.90
CA SER A 6 4.01 -5.20 -18.89
C SER A 6 4.18 -5.80 -17.50
N PHE A 7 3.92 -4.97 -16.50
CA PHE A 7 3.71 -5.38 -15.13
C PHE A 7 2.43 -4.76 -14.58
N VAL A 8 1.93 -5.32 -13.49
CA VAL A 8 0.72 -4.83 -12.80
C VAL A 8 1.11 -4.31 -11.42
N TYR A 9 0.47 -3.24 -10.99
CA TYR A 9 0.47 -2.78 -9.61
C TYR A 9 -0.93 -2.89 -9.02
N VAL A 10 -1.06 -3.56 -7.89
CA VAL A 10 -2.30 -3.73 -7.15
C VAL A 10 -2.06 -3.45 -5.67
N ALA A 11 -3.02 -2.82 -4.98
CA ALA A 11 -2.96 -2.52 -3.55
C ALA A 11 -4.36 -2.62 -2.93
N ASP A 12 -4.40 -2.60 -1.61
CA ASP A 12 -5.64 -2.48 -0.85
C ASP A 12 -6.68 -3.52 -1.24
N MET A 13 -6.28 -4.80 -1.26
CA MET A 13 -7.17 -5.91 -1.54
C MET A 13 -8.04 -6.26 -0.32
N GLN A 14 -7.47 -6.30 0.84
CA GLN A 14 -8.10 -6.47 2.15
C GLN A 14 -9.25 -7.50 2.19
N PRO A 15 -9.14 -8.68 1.59
CA PRO A 15 -10.26 -9.61 1.51
C PRO A 15 -10.74 -10.08 2.88
N GLY A 16 -9.84 -10.16 3.87
CA GLY A 16 -10.09 -10.73 5.18
C GLY A 16 -10.40 -12.23 5.10
N SER A 17 -10.89 -12.77 6.20
CA SER A 17 -11.30 -14.16 6.29
C SER A 17 -12.62 -14.26 7.07
N PRO A 18 -13.49 -15.23 6.76
CA PRO A 18 -14.68 -15.50 7.58
C PRO A 18 -14.37 -15.82 9.06
N LYS A 19 -13.12 -16.14 9.37
CA LYS A 19 -12.63 -16.38 10.73
C LYS A 19 -12.19 -15.10 11.45
N SER A 20 -12.05 -13.98 10.72
CA SER A 20 -11.61 -12.69 11.29
C SER A 20 -12.77 -12.00 12.00
N PHE A 21 -12.46 -11.14 12.95
CA PHE A 21 -13.48 -10.29 13.57
C PHE A 21 -14.00 -9.19 12.65
N ARG A 22 -13.27 -8.87 11.55
CA ARG A 22 -13.70 -8.01 10.46
C ARG A 22 -13.63 -8.77 9.15
N TYR A 23 -14.74 -8.93 8.49
CA TYR A 23 -14.83 -9.62 7.21
C TYR A 23 -15.89 -8.96 6.33
N ASN A 24 -15.53 -8.73 5.09
CA ASN A 24 -16.46 -8.22 4.08
C ASN A 24 -16.40 -9.13 2.85
N PRO A 25 -17.41 -9.99 2.64
CA PRO A 25 -17.43 -10.88 1.49
C PRO A 25 -17.34 -10.17 0.14
N ALA A 26 -17.84 -8.93 0.04
CA ALA A 26 -17.71 -8.15 -1.19
C ALA A 26 -16.25 -7.85 -1.54
N TRP A 27 -15.40 -7.64 -0.54
CA TRP A 27 -13.99 -7.36 -0.78
C TRP A 27 -13.23 -8.59 -1.26
N GLN A 28 -13.58 -9.76 -0.74
CA GLN A 28 -13.06 -11.03 -1.24
C GLN A 28 -13.48 -11.27 -2.70
N GLU A 29 -14.75 -11.07 -3.04
CA GLU A 29 -15.25 -11.24 -4.41
C GLU A 29 -14.61 -10.24 -5.38
N ASN A 30 -14.36 -9.01 -4.94
CA ASN A 30 -13.63 -8.00 -5.70
C ASN A 30 -12.18 -8.42 -5.95
N TRP A 31 -11.49 -8.94 -4.91
CA TRP A 31 -10.14 -9.50 -5.08
C TRP A 31 -10.11 -10.68 -6.05
N GLU A 32 -11.06 -11.59 -5.97
CA GLU A 32 -11.19 -12.71 -6.91
C GLU A 32 -11.35 -12.22 -8.36
N THR A 33 -12.11 -11.15 -8.57
CA THR A 33 -12.25 -10.51 -9.89
C THR A 33 -10.93 -9.91 -10.35
N ALA A 34 -10.26 -9.12 -9.51
CA ALA A 34 -8.95 -8.55 -9.82
C ALA A 34 -7.91 -9.63 -10.17
N ARG A 35 -7.85 -10.70 -9.36
CA ARG A 35 -6.93 -11.83 -9.56
C ARG A 35 -7.14 -12.51 -10.91
N LYS A 36 -8.39 -12.76 -11.32
CA LYS A 36 -8.71 -13.33 -12.64
C LYS A 36 -8.22 -12.42 -13.77
N GLN A 37 -8.50 -11.12 -13.67
CA GLN A 37 -8.05 -10.14 -14.67
C GLN A 37 -6.53 -10.06 -14.76
N ILE A 38 -5.81 -10.11 -13.63
CA ILE A 38 -4.34 -10.11 -13.60
C ILE A 38 -3.79 -11.37 -14.30
N ILE A 39 -4.38 -12.54 -14.05
CA ILE A 39 -4.01 -13.79 -14.72
C ILE A 39 -4.25 -13.69 -16.24
N GLU A 40 -5.35 -13.09 -16.68
CA GLU A 40 -5.66 -12.88 -18.10
C GLU A 40 -4.68 -11.91 -18.78
N ILE A 41 -4.19 -10.89 -18.07
CA ILE A 41 -3.21 -9.92 -18.58
C ILE A 41 -1.83 -10.59 -18.81
N GLN A 42 -1.48 -11.61 -18.04
CA GLN A 42 -0.18 -12.29 -18.09
C GLN A 42 1.01 -11.31 -17.99
N PRO A 43 1.09 -10.46 -16.94
CA PRO A 43 2.20 -9.54 -16.77
C PRO A 43 3.50 -10.32 -16.45
N GLU A 44 4.66 -9.71 -16.68
CA GLU A 44 5.95 -10.28 -16.31
C GLU A 44 6.10 -10.45 -14.78
N PHE A 45 5.51 -9.52 -14.02
CA PHE A 45 5.43 -9.58 -12.56
C PHE A 45 4.30 -8.69 -12.01
N ILE A 46 3.99 -8.91 -10.74
CA ILE A 46 3.00 -8.14 -9.98
C ILE A 46 3.72 -7.37 -8.88
N LEU A 47 3.47 -6.07 -8.81
CA LEU A 47 3.87 -5.22 -7.69
C LEU A 47 2.68 -5.05 -6.75
N VAL A 48 2.88 -5.35 -5.47
CA VAL A 48 1.82 -5.32 -4.47
C VAL A 48 2.11 -4.21 -3.45
N GLY A 49 1.25 -3.20 -3.44
CA GLY A 49 1.43 -1.95 -2.72
C GLY A 49 0.95 -1.93 -1.27
N GLY A 50 0.78 -3.09 -0.64
CA GLY A 50 0.36 -3.22 0.76
C GLY A 50 -1.14 -3.36 0.93
N ASP A 51 -1.56 -3.49 2.20
CA ASP A 51 -2.92 -3.83 2.63
C ASP A 51 -3.46 -5.06 1.89
N VAL A 52 -2.60 -6.12 1.89
CA VAL A 52 -2.94 -7.41 1.31
C VAL A 52 -3.99 -8.13 2.14
N THR A 53 -4.05 -7.84 3.44
CA THR A 53 -4.98 -8.43 4.41
C THR A 53 -5.93 -7.39 4.98
N ARG A 54 -6.98 -7.85 5.65
CA ARG A 54 -7.91 -6.98 6.41
C ARG A 54 -7.40 -6.71 7.82
N ASP A 55 -6.86 -7.71 8.49
CA ASP A 55 -6.43 -7.68 9.88
C ASP A 55 -5.16 -8.51 10.11
N GLY A 56 -4.28 -8.61 9.12
CA GLY A 56 -3.07 -9.43 9.18
C GLY A 56 -2.11 -9.06 10.31
N SER A 57 -2.14 -7.80 10.76
CA SER A 57 -1.40 -7.36 11.95
C SER A 57 -1.86 -8.03 13.25
N ILE A 58 -3.06 -8.62 13.26
CA ILE A 58 -3.67 -9.31 14.39
C ILE A 58 -3.90 -10.79 14.05
N HIS A 59 -4.44 -11.07 12.87
CA HIS A 59 -4.80 -12.40 12.38
C HIS A 59 -3.78 -12.91 11.37
N HIS A 60 -2.70 -13.52 11.83
CA HIS A 60 -1.61 -13.98 10.98
C HIS A 60 -2.03 -15.01 9.93
N PHE A 61 -3.12 -15.75 10.17
CA PHE A 61 -3.69 -16.66 9.17
C PHE A 61 -4.17 -15.94 7.90
N GLU A 62 -4.52 -14.64 7.96
CA GLU A 62 -4.85 -13.88 6.75
C GLU A 62 -3.61 -13.67 5.87
N LEU A 63 -2.42 -13.46 6.47
CA LEU A 63 -1.16 -13.39 5.71
C LEU A 63 -0.88 -14.72 5.00
N GLU A 64 -1.11 -15.85 5.68
CA GLU A 64 -0.95 -17.18 5.10
C GLU A 64 -1.94 -17.41 3.93
N GLU A 65 -3.22 -17.09 4.12
CA GLU A 65 -4.25 -17.22 3.10
C GLU A 65 -3.90 -16.38 1.86
N MET A 66 -3.49 -15.13 2.04
CA MET A 66 -3.09 -14.26 0.93
C MET A 66 -1.80 -14.69 0.25
N LYS A 67 -0.82 -15.21 1.02
CA LYS A 67 0.40 -15.82 0.45
C LYS A 67 0.05 -16.95 -0.49
N LEU A 68 -0.85 -17.85 -0.08
CA LEU A 68 -1.32 -18.95 -0.92
C LEU A 68 -2.07 -18.45 -2.17
N ASP A 69 -2.86 -17.39 -2.03
CA ASP A 69 -3.56 -16.79 -3.17
C ASP A 69 -2.58 -16.24 -4.22
N PHE A 70 -1.54 -15.51 -3.79
CA PHE A 70 -0.51 -15.00 -4.70
C PHE A 70 0.32 -16.14 -5.32
N ASP A 71 0.72 -17.14 -4.54
CA ASP A 71 1.45 -18.30 -5.07
C ASP A 71 0.65 -19.03 -6.15
N ASN A 72 -0.67 -19.14 -5.99
CA ASN A 72 -1.56 -19.77 -6.94
C ASN A 72 -1.80 -18.96 -8.23
N ILE A 73 -1.44 -17.67 -8.27
CA ILE A 73 -1.45 -16.89 -9.52
C ILE A 73 -0.38 -17.42 -10.49
N GLY A 74 0.75 -17.89 -9.97
CA GLY A 74 1.85 -18.44 -10.79
C GLY A 74 2.65 -17.38 -11.55
N ILE A 75 2.48 -16.10 -11.23
CA ILE A 75 3.24 -14.95 -11.77
C ILE A 75 4.16 -14.43 -10.66
N PRO A 76 5.44 -14.09 -10.93
CA PRO A 76 6.31 -13.48 -9.93
C PRO A 76 5.67 -12.25 -9.31
N TYR A 77 5.77 -12.09 -7.99
CA TYR A 77 5.21 -10.94 -7.29
C TYR A 77 6.16 -10.41 -6.22
N TYR A 78 6.06 -9.10 -5.95
CA TYR A 78 6.88 -8.38 -4.97
C TYR A 78 5.97 -7.53 -4.11
N VAL A 79 6.00 -7.75 -2.80
CA VAL A 79 5.05 -7.16 -1.84
C VAL A 79 5.77 -6.21 -0.90
N ILE A 80 5.17 -5.06 -0.66
CA ILE A 80 5.46 -4.24 0.52
C ILE A 80 4.26 -4.33 1.48
N PRO A 81 4.47 -4.23 2.80
CA PRO A 81 3.34 -4.22 3.72
C PRO A 81 2.56 -2.91 3.66
N GLY A 82 1.26 -2.98 3.98
CA GLY A 82 0.44 -1.85 4.37
C GLY A 82 0.17 -1.84 5.88
N ASN A 83 -0.59 -0.86 6.35
CA ASN A 83 -0.89 -0.73 7.77
C ASN A 83 -1.84 -1.83 8.30
N MET A 84 -2.66 -2.41 7.45
CA MET A 84 -3.52 -3.54 7.83
C MET A 84 -2.70 -4.82 8.02
N ASP A 85 -1.54 -4.91 7.39
CA ASP A 85 -0.65 -6.07 7.45
C ASP A 85 0.29 -6.03 8.66
N THR A 86 0.74 -4.84 9.09
CA THR A 86 1.81 -4.68 10.09
C THR A 86 1.51 -3.67 11.20
N GLY A 87 0.41 -2.93 11.09
CA GLY A 87 0.06 -1.85 12.01
C GLY A 87 0.33 -0.45 11.43
N ASN A 88 -0.30 0.55 12.02
CA ASN A 88 -0.25 1.94 11.58
C ASN A 88 1.13 2.58 11.83
N LYS A 89 1.42 3.65 11.09
CA LYS A 89 2.58 4.51 11.39
C LYS A 89 2.44 5.18 12.77
N HIS A 90 3.55 5.61 13.32
CA HIS A 90 3.59 6.35 14.59
C HIS A 90 3.41 7.86 14.38
N ALA A 91 2.75 8.52 15.33
CA ALA A 91 2.64 9.98 15.39
C ALA A 91 3.84 10.57 16.15
N THR A 92 4.95 10.85 15.47
CA THR A 92 6.20 11.25 16.12
C THR A 92 6.56 12.72 15.97
N SER A 93 6.23 13.36 14.86
CA SER A 93 6.65 14.74 14.57
C SER A 93 5.90 15.79 15.38
N GLN A 94 4.69 15.46 15.85
CA GLN A 94 3.80 16.39 16.56
C GLN A 94 3.40 15.87 17.96
N GLY A 95 4.10 14.84 18.43
CA GLY A 95 3.80 14.18 19.70
C GLY A 95 2.75 13.07 19.59
N PRO A 96 2.46 12.40 20.71
CA PRO A 96 1.52 11.30 20.71
C PRO A 96 0.11 11.79 20.44
N ASP A 97 -0.57 11.17 19.47
CA ASP A 97 -2.01 11.34 19.29
C ASP A 97 -2.75 10.52 20.36
N ASN A 98 -3.05 11.16 21.47
CA ASN A 98 -3.77 10.52 22.57
C ASN A 98 -5.30 10.48 22.36
N ARG A 99 -5.83 10.96 21.23
CA ARG A 99 -7.27 11.18 21.07
C ARG A 99 -7.93 10.17 20.13
N ARG A 100 -7.23 9.67 19.11
CA ARG A 100 -7.85 8.91 18.03
C ARG A 100 -7.11 7.65 17.65
N SER A 101 -5.82 7.57 17.87
CA SER A 101 -5.05 6.35 17.59
C SER A 101 -4.92 5.51 18.85
N ASP A 102 -5.35 4.28 18.74
CA ASP A 102 -4.93 3.24 19.67
C ASP A 102 -3.48 2.90 19.35
N LEU A 103 -2.56 3.30 20.22
CA LEU A 103 -1.13 3.07 20.03
C LEU A 103 -0.78 1.57 19.93
N SER A 104 -1.65 0.68 20.43
CA SER A 104 -1.49 -0.78 20.28
C SER A 104 -1.65 -1.23 18.83
N LEU A 105 -2.24 -0.40 17.96
CA LEU A 105 -2.38 -0.67 16.54
C LEU A 105 -1.21 -0.16 15.69
N ASN A 106 -0.21 0.49 16.31
CA ASN A 106 0.97 0.97 15.59
C ASN A 106 1.91 -0.20 15.30
N ILE A 107 2.64 -0.07 14.19
CA ILE A 107 3.63 -1.07 13.78
C ILE A 107 4.64 -1.35 14.90
N THR A 108 4.96 -2.61 15.06
CA THR A 108 6.01 -3.12 15.96
C THR A 108 7.01 -3.98 15.21
N SER A 109 8.23 -4.13 15.75
CA SER A 109 9.23 -5.05 15.18
C SER A 109 8.72 -6.48 15.05
N SER A 110 7.83 -6.92 15.96
CA SER A 110 7.24 -8.26 15.92
C SER A 110 6.29 -8.44 14.75
N GLN A 111 5.38 -7.50 14.53
CA GLN A 111 4.43 -7.55 13.41
C GLN A 111 5.14 -7.46 12.07
N LEU A 112 6.15 -6.59 11.95
CA LEU A 112 6.98 -6.51 10.75
C LEU A 112 7.66 -7.84 10.46
N LYS A 113 8.27 -8.44 11.47
CA LYS A 113 8.92 -9.75 11.34
C LYS A 113 7.93 -10.84 10.91
N THR A 114 6.73 -10.85 11.48
CA THR A 114 5.68 -11.80 11.07
C THR A 114 5.32 -11.63 9.59
N PHE A 115 5.13 -10.40 9.12
CA PHE A 115 4.91 -10.15 7.70
C PHE A 115 6.07 -10.69 6.83
N GLU A 116 7.31 -10.41 7.24
CA GLU A 116 8.50 -10.87 6.52
C GLU A 116 8.66 -12.39 6.46
N GLU A 117 8.11 -13.13 7.43
CA GLU A 117 8.08 -14.60 7.42
C GLU A 117 7.19 -15.16 6.29
N TYR A 118 6.15 -14.44 5.88
CA TYR A 118 5.25 -14.85 4.79
C TYR A 118 5.69 -14.30 3.43
N PHE A 119 6.03 -13.01 3.36
CA PHE A 119 6.24 -12.32 2.08
C PHE A 119 7.71 -11.98 1.77
N GLY A 120 8.63 -12.29 2.68
CA GLY A 120 10.03 -11.90 2.55
C GLY A 120 10.30 -10.47 3.01
N PRO A 121 11.47 -9.91 2.67
CA PRO A 121 11.90 -8.61 3.19
C PRO A 121 10.87 -7.50 2.92
N SER A 122 10.60 -6.66 3.93
CA SER A 122 9.71 -5.51 3.85
C SER A 122 10.29 -4.33 3.06
N GLN A 123 11.56 -4.46 2.65
CA GLN A 123 12.25 -3.53 1.75
C GLN A 123 13.09 -4.32 0.77
N TRP A 124 12.96 -4.01 -0.50
CA TRP A 124 13.62 -4.74 -1.59
C TRP A 124 13.83 -3.85 -2.81
N SER A 125 14.78 -4.24 -3.66
CA SER A 125 15.02 -3.62 -4.96
C SER A 125 15.50 -4.67 -5.94
N PHE A 126 14.99 -4.64 -7.15
CA PHE A 126 15.42 -5.48 -8.24
C PHE A 126 15.45 -4.72 -9.57
N ASP A 127 16.24 -5.23 -10.50
CA ASP A 127 16.31 -4.73 -11.86
C ASP A 127 15.68 -5.78 -12.79
N TYR A 128 14.78 -5.35 -13.65
CA TYR A 128 14.20 -6.17 -14.71
C TYR A 128 14.26 -5.42 -16.04
N LYS A 129 15.01 -5.93 -17.00
CA LYS A 129 15.31 -5.24 -18.27
C LYS A 129 15.84 -3.82 -17.96
N ASN A 130 15.16 -2.79 -18.44
CA ASN A 130 15.55 -1.38 -18.24
C ASN A 130 14.83 -0.68 -17.06
N VAL A 131 14.05 -1.43 -16.29
CA VAL A 131 13.31 -0.90 -15.11
C VAL A 131 13.98 -1.38 -13.83
N ARG A 132 14.20 -0.45 -12.89
CA ARG A 132 14.46 -0.75 -11.48
C ARG A 132 13.26 -0.45 -10.65
N VAL A 133 12.85 -1.42 -9.83
CA VAL A 133 11.79 -1.24 -8.84
C VAL A 133 12.39 -1.35 -7.44
N SER A 134 11.99 -0.43 -6.57
CA SER A 134 12.35 -0.43 -5.15
C SER A 134 11.10 -0.22 -4.31
N GLY A 135 10.84 -1.12 -3.39
CA GLY A 135 9.70 -1.06 -2.48
C GLY A 135 10.15 -1.09 -1.02
N PHE A 136 9.42 -0.44 -0.13
CA PHE A 136 9.76 -0.40 1.29
C PHE A 136 8.53 -0.19 2.20
N CYS A 137 8.66 -0.60 3.47
CA CYS A 137 7.66 -0.38 4.52
C CYS A 137 7.76 1.05 5.06
N ASP A 138 6.88 1.92 4.63
CA ASP A 138 6.87 3.33 5.02
C ASP A 138 6.20 3.60 6.38
N MET A 139 5.47 2.63 6.97
CA MET A 139 5.00 2.69 8.36
C MET A 139 6.15 2.80 9.37
N LEU A 140 7.36 2.39 8.97
CA LEU A 140 8.56 2.55 9.80
C LEU A 140 9.03 3.99 9.95
N LEU A 141 8.66 4.88 9.02
CA LEU A 141 9.12 6.27 9.02
C LEU A 141 8.60 7.03 10.23
N GLY A 142 9.51 7.48 11.09
CA GLY A 142 9.19 8.16 12.32
C GLY A 142 8.74 7.24 13.47
N SER A 143 8.85 5.92 13.34
CA SER A 143 8.47 4.97 14.38
C SER A 143 9.42 4.92 15.57
N GLY A 144 10.68 5.31 15.38
CA GLY A 144 11.75 5.14 16.37
C GLY A 144 12.23 3.69 16.54
N LEU A 145 11.67 2.74 15.79
CA LEU A 145 12.07 1.34 15.82
C LEU A 145 13.51 1.16 15.27
N PRO A 146 14.23 0.10 15.71
CA PRO A 146 15.57 -0.20 15.15
C PRO A 146 15.56 -0.40 13.64
N GLU A 147 14.45 -0.91 13.08
CA GLU A 147 14.24 -1.15 11.66
C GLU A 147 14.18 0.16 10.86
N GLU A 148 13.70 1.24 11.43
CA GLU A 148 13.69 2.55 10.77
C GLU A 148 15.11 3.02 10.40
N LYS A 149 16.08 2.84 11.30
CA LYS A 149 17.47 3.22 11.02
C LYS A 149 18.06 2.41 9.87
N LYS A 150 17.72 1.10 9.81
CA LYS A 150 18.14 0.21 8.72
C LYS A 150 17.48 0.63 7.41
N LEU A 151 16.19 0.98 7.45
CA LEU A 151 15.46 1.46 6.29
C LEU A 151 16.08 2.75 5.72
N TRP A 152 16.33 3.76 6.55
CA TRP A 152 16.93 5.00 6.09
C TRP A 152 18.31 4.80 5.44
N LYS A 153 19.13 3.95 6.03
CA LYS A 153 20.43 3.59 5.46
C LYS A 153 20.25 2.90 4.10
N TRP A 154 19.35 1.94 4.02
CA TRP A 154 19.07 1.23 2.77
C TRP A 154 18.53 2.17 1.67
N LEU A 155 17.65 3.09 2.00
CA LEU A 155 17.12 4.09 1.06
C LEU A 155 18.24 4.99 0.49
N GLU A 156 19.17 5.43 1.35
CA GLU A 156 20.34 6.19 0.93
C GLU A 156 21.28 5.35 0.03
N GLU A 157 21.49 4.09 0.37
CA GLU A 157 22.27 3.17 -0.47
C GLU A 157 21.63 2.99 -1.84
N GLN A 158 20.30 2.82 -1.91
CA GLN A 158 19.58 2.71 -3.19
C GLN A 158 19.70 3.99 -4.03
N SER A 159 19.65 5.17 -3.40
CA SER A 159 19.77 6.44 -4.11
C SER A 159 21.14 6.65 -4.77
N ASN A 160 22.18 5.99 -4.24
CA ASN A 160 23.56 6.06 -4.73
C ASN A 160 23.89 4.99 -5.79
N ARG A 161 22.98 4.09 -6.11
CA ARG A 161 23.19 3.08 -7.17
C ARG A 161 23.31 3.75 -8.55
N PRO A 162 23.95 3.11 -9.52
CA PRO A 162 23.91 3.54 -10.91
C PRO A 162 22.46 3.76 -11.37
N LYS A 163 22.21 4.85 -12.11
CA LYS A 163 20.84 5.18 -12.54
C LYS A 163 20.30 4.10 -13.47
N ALA A 164 19.06 3.71 -13.23
CA ALA A 164 18.30 2.93 -14.19
C ALA A 164 17.65 3.85 -15.22
N GLU A 165 17.25 3.32 -16.35
CA GLU A 165 16.49 4.08 -17.35
C GLU A 165 15.13 4.49 -16.77
N HIS A 166 14.43 3.53 -16.15
CA HIS A 166 13.20 3.76 -15.42
C HIS A 166 13.37 3.34 -13.96
N GLN A 167 13.27 4.29 -13.03
CA GLN A 167 13.32 4.05 -11.58
C GLN A 167 11.93 4.24 -10.99
N ILE A 168 11.38 3.17 -10.41
CA ILE A 168 10.07 3.15 -9.76
C ILE A 168 10.25 2.88 -8.27
N TRP A 169 9.54 3.65 -7.43
CA TRP A 169 9.47 3.45 -6.00
C TRP A 169 8.05 3.08 -5.57
N LEU A 170 7.95 2.14 -4.64
CA LEU A 170 6.70 1.74 -4.01
C LEU A 170 6.75 2.08 -2.52
N MET A 171 5.68 2.67 -2.04
CA MET A 171 5.35 2.85 -0.64
C MET A 171 3.83 2.72 -0.47
N HIS A 172 3.34 2.47 0.74
CA HIS A 172 1.92 2.24 0.94
C HIS A 172 1.15 3.54 1.15
N TYR A 173 1.55 4.37 2.13
CA TYR A 173 0.93 5.68 2.37
C TYR A 173 1.21 6.66 1.23
N ALA A 174 0.27 7.55 0.96
CA ALA A 174 0.50 8.64 0.04
C ALA A 174 1.62 9.56 0.56
N MET A 175 2.63 9.82 -0.27
CA MET A 175 3.65 10.81 0.08
C MET A 175 3.05 12.21 0.11
N PHE A 176 2.22 12.51 -0.86
CA PHE A 176 1.38 13.70 -1.00
C PHE A 176 0.03 13.26 -1.53
N ILE A 177 -1.05 13.90 -1.09
CA ILE A 177 -2.41 13.58 -1.54
C ILE A 177 -2.83 14.49 -2.69
N ASN A 178 -2.53 15.77 -2.60
CA ASN A 178 -2.96 16.77 -3.59
C ASN A 178 -1.78 17.36 -4.37
N ASP A 179 -0.76 17.85 -3.68
CA ASP A 179 0.42 18.40 -4.31
C ASP A 179 1.65 18.44 -3.37
N ILE A 180 2.80 18.74 -3.94
CA ILE A 180 4.09 18.74 -3.24
C ILE A 180 4.24 19.86 -2.18
N ASN A 181 3.35 20.83 -2.15
CA ASN A 181 3.37 21.97 -1.23
C ASN A 181 2.41 21.79 -0.06
N GLU A 182 1.86 20.59 0.12
CA GLU A 182 1.02 20.28 1.28
C GLU A 182 1.71 20.68 2.58
N PRO A 183 0.99 21.34 3.50
CA PRO A 183 1.53 21.77 4.78
C PRO A 183 1.88 20.58 5.68
N ASP A 184 2.57 20.86 6.76
CA ASP A 184 2.68 19.96 7.90
C ASP A 184 1.32 19.89 8.60
N PHE A 185 0.76 18.69 8.73
CA PHE A 185 -0.57 18.52 9.28
C PHE A 185 -0.54 18.52 10.81
N ASP A 186 -1.30 19.43 11.43
CA ASP A 186 -1.47 19.46 12.88
C ASP A 186 -2.45 18.36 13.34
N ILE A 187 -1.93 17.25 13.84
CA ILE A 187 -2.72 16.11 14.29
C ILE A 187 -3.60 16.42 15.50
N THR A 188 -3.43 17.57 16.17
CA THR A 188 -4.29 18.02 17.25
C THR A 188 -5.61 18.59 16.74
N GLN A 189 -5.66 18.96 15.47
CA GLN A 189 -6.85 19.49 14.80
C GLN A 189 -7.57 18.37 14.05
N GLU A 190 -8.89 18.29 14.23
CA GLU A 190 -9.70 17.23 13.63
C GLU A 190 -9.61 17.22 12.09
N GLU A 191 -9.63 18.39 11.48
CA GLU A 191 -9.60 18.56 10.03
C GLU A 191 -8.30 18.09 9.43
N SER A 192 -7.16 18.35 10.08
CA SER A 192 -5.84 17.95 9.63
C SER A 192 -5.47 16.51 9.97
N TYR A 193 -6.14 15.91 10.96
CA TYR A 193 -5.82 14.56 11.43
C TYR A 193 -5.96 13.51 10.33
N LEU A 194 -7.03 13.55 9.57
CA LEU A 194 -7.25 12.58 8.48
C LEU A 194 -6.24 12.77 7.35
N ASP A 195 -5.84 13.99 7.03
CA ASP A 195 -4.82 14.24 6.02
C ASP A 195 -3.46 13.70 6.46
N TRP A 196 -3.11 13.90 7.74
CA TRP A 196 -1.96 13.24 8.33
C TRP A 196 -2.11 11.72 8.32
N TYR A 197 -3.27 11.17 8.69
CA TYR A 197 -3.50 9.73 8.74
C TYR A 197 -3.27 9.06 7.38
N PHE A 198 -3.73 9.68 6.31
CA PHE A 198 -3.65 9.14 4.95
C PHE A 198 -2.33 9.44 4.21
N SER A 199 -1.43 10.21 4.81
CA SER A 199 -0.13 10.55 4.21
C SER A 199 1.01 10.25 5.19
N ILE A 200 2.23 10.67 4.88
CA ILE A 200 3.37 10.54 5.78
C ILE A 200 3.79 11.88 6.37
N ASP A 201 4.55 11.86 7.47
CA ASP A 201 5.05 13.06 8.14
C ASP A 201 5.92 13.93 7.25
N HIS A 202 5.83 15.24 7.42
CA HIS A 202 6.53 16.24 6.64
C HIS A 202 8.06 16.04 6.63
N ALA A 203 8.65 15.72 7.78
CA ALA A 203 10.09 15.46 7.88
C ALA A 203 10.52 14.27 7.00
N SER A 204 9.74 13.20 7.02
CA SER A 204 9.96 12.02 6.18
C SER A 204 9.75 12.31 4.70
N ARG A 205 8.70 13.09 4.33
CA ARG A 205 8.48 13.54 2.95
C ARG A 205 9.69 14.25 2.37
N LYS A 206 10.20 15.24 3.11
CA LYS A 206 11.34 16.04 2.65
C LYS A 206 12.55 15.16 2.38
N ARG A 207 12.87 14.24 3.29
CA ARG A 207 14.02 13.34 3.14
C ARG A 207 13.83 12.35 2.00
N LEU A 208 12.63 11.75 1.87
CA LEU A 208 12.32 10.84 0.77
C LEU A 208 12.38 11.54 -0.58
N LEU A 209 11.87 12.78 -0.68
CA LEU A 209 11.91 13.53 -1.93
C LEU A 209 13.37 13.74 -2.42
N GLU A 210 14.31 14.01 -1.52
CA GLU A 210 15.72 14.12 -1.89
C GLU A 210 16.31 12.76 -2.34
N ILE A 211 15.93 11.66 -1.68
CA ILE A 211 16.31 10.30 -2.08
C ILE A 211 15.77 9.97 -3.47
N PHE A 212 14.49 10.25 -3.72
CA PHE A 212 13.85 9.96 -5.00
C PHE A 212 14.48 10.80 -6.14
N LYS A 213 14.74 12.07 -5.91
CA LYS A 213 15.50 12.91 -6.87
C LYS A 213 16.90 12.35 -7.09
N ALA A 214 17.61 12.01 -6.01
CA ALA A 214 18.97 11.48 -6.10
C ALA A 214 19.01 10.14 -6.86
N SER A 215 17.99 9.30 -6.76
CA SER A 215 17.87 8.04 -7.52
C SER A 215 17.41 8.24 -8.97
N ASN A 216 17.05 9.45 -9.38
CA ASN A 216 16.37 9.73 -10.66
C ASN A 216 15.03 9.01 -10.78
N ALA A 217 14.23 9.02 -9.70
CA ALA A 217 12.91 8.40 -9.69
C ALA A 217 12.04 8.97 -10.81
N GLU A 218 11.46 8.10 -11.63
CA GLU A 218 10.44 8.46 -12.61
C GLU A 218 9.06 8.47 -11.96
N ARG A 219 8.80 7.45 -11.10
CA ARG A 219 7.50 7.26 -10.45
C ARG A 219 7.62 6.87 -8.99
N VAL A 220 6.66 7.36 -8.21
CA VAL A 220 6.34 6.89 -6.87
C VAL A 220 4.90 6.40 -6.89
N ILE A 221 4.68 5.11 -6.62
CA ILE A 221 3.35 4.49 -6.66
C ILE A 221 2.93 4.17 -5.23
N THR A 222 1.70 4.56 -4.86
CA THR A 222 1.16 4.39 -3.51
C THR A 222 -0.26 3.82 -3.53
N GLY A 223 -0.69 3.24 -2.41
CA GLY A 223 -2.05 2.78 -2.16
C GLY A 223 -2.74 3.60 -1.08
N HIS A 224 -3.35 2.92 -0.11
CA HIS A 224 -3.90 3.39 1.17
C HIS A 224 -5.13 4.30 1.09
N ILE A 225 -5.18 5.24 0.16
CA ILE A 225 -6.30 6.18 0.06
C ILE A 225 -7.50 5.62 -0.70
N HIS A 226 -7.36 4.47 -1.35
CA HIS A 226 -8.38 3.82 -2.18
C HIS A 226 -9.01 4.76 -3.22
N CYS A 227 -8.20 5.67 -3.74
CA CYS A 227 -8.67 6.70 -4.65
C CYS A 227 -7.59 6.99 -5.68
N ARG A 228 -7.94 6.89 -6.95
CA ARG A 228 -7.04 7.21 -8.03
C ARG A 228 -6.88 8.71 -8.17
N LYS A 229 -5.69 9.18 -7.85
CA LYS A 229 -5.25 10.56 -8.06
C LYS A 229 -3.83 10.54 -8.58
N ASP A 230 -3.52 11.40 -9.50
CA ASP A 230 -2.19 11.47 -10.09
C ASP A 230 -1.74 12.92 -10.18
N PHE A 231 -0.48 13.16 -9.95
CA PHE A 231 0.11 14.46 -10.24
C PHE A 231 1.59 14.31 -10.62
N PHE A 232 2.12 15.34 -11.27
CA PHE A 232 3.52 15.41 -11.67
C PHE A 232 4.19 16.60 -10.99
N ALA A 233 5.27 16.36 -10.25
CA ALA A 233 6.03 17.41 -9.59
C ALA A 233 7.51 17.06 -9.49
N LYS A 234 8.38 18.04 -9.64
CA LYS A 234 9.85 17.89 -9.53
C LYS A 234 10.44 16.80 -10.44
N GLY A 235 9.82 16.53 -11.59
CA GLY A 235 10.28 15.50 -12.51
C GLY A 235 9.80 14.09 -12.17
N ILE A 236 8.92 13.91 -11.17
CA ILE A 236 8.44 12.63 -10.67
C ILE A 236 6.93 12.55 -10.84
N TYR A 237 6.43 11.43 -11.36
CA TYR A 237 5.02 11.07 -11.33
C TYR A 237 4.67 10.46 -9.97
N PHE A 238 3.66 11.00 -9.30
CA PHE A 238 3.06 10.42 -8.10
C PHE A 238 1.75 9.76 -8.51
N ASP A 239 1.76 8.44 -8.52
CA ASP A 239 0.64 7.60 -8.92
C ASP A 239 -0.06 7.07 -7.66
N LEU A 240 -1.18 7.69 -7.25
CA LEU A 240 -2.00 7.22 -6.15
C LEU A 240 -3.00 6.22 -6.71
N ALA A 241 -2.91 4.97 -6.25
CA ALA A 241 -3.65 3.88 -6.83
C ALA A 241 -5.05 3.69 -6.22
N PRO A 242 -5.98 3.13 -7.01
CA PRO A 242 -7.25 2.67 -6.47
C PRO A 242 -7.04 1.44 -5.59
N GLY A 243 -7.97 1.20 -4.67
CA GLY A 243 -8.10 -0.10 -4.02
C GLY A 243 -8.92 -1.09 -4.86
N THR A 244 -8.81 -2.36 -4.54
CA THR A 244 -9.73 -3.38 -5.07
C THR A 244 -10.86 -3.71 -4.10
N CYS A 245 -10.67 -3.49 -2.78
CA CYS A 245 -11.67 -3.80 -1.76
C CYS A 245 -12.84 -2.82 -1.75
N SER A 246 -12.53 -1.53 -1.62
CA SER A 246 -13.51 -0.44 -1.48
C SER A 246 -12.94 0.85 -2.06
N GLY A 247 -13.82 1.81 -2.35
CA GLY A 247 -13.42 3.17 -2.69
C GLY A 247 -12.96 3.96 -1.46
N GLN A 248 -12.60 5.23 -1.69
CA GLN A 248 -12.11 6.13 -0.68
C GLN A 248 -13.04 6.27 0.54
N TRP A 249 -12.46 6.65 1.67
CA TRP A 249 -13.19 6.94 2.90
C TRP A 249 -14.15 8.13 2.74
N GLU A 250 -15.44 7.89 2.98
CA GLU A 250 -16.51 8.90 3.06
C GLU A 250 -16.44 10.01 1.98
N ASN A 251 -16.01 9.69 0.77
CA ASN A 251 -15.81 10.66 -0.32
C ASN A 251 -14.87 11.83 0.06
N LYS A 252 -13.81 11.55 0.81
CA LYS A 252 -12.87 12.56 1.31
C LYS A 252 -12.16 13.33 0.18
N TRP A 253 -11.93 12.69 -0.94
CA TRP A 253 -11.28 13.30 -2.12
C TRP A 253 -12.23 13.29 -3.33
N PRO A 254 -13.20 14.23 -3.38
CA PRO A 254 -14.21 14.26 -4.45
C PRO A 254 -13.63 14.60 -5.82
N ASP A 255 -12.41 15.11 -5.89
CA ASP A 255 -11.64 15.38 -7.10
C ASP A 255 -10.87 14.17 -7.63
N GLY A 256 -10.89 13.05 -6.90
CA GLY A 256 -10.29 11.78 -7.31
C GLY A 256 -11.32 10.79 -7.85
N ASP A 257 -10.84 9.64 -8.30
CA ASP A 257 -11.68 8.56 -8.82
C ASP A 257 -11.59 7.34 -7.89
N ALA A 258 -12.70 7.02 -7.23
CA ALA A 258 -12.83 5.90 -6.29
C ALA A 258 -13.27 4.59 -6.97
N SER A 259 -13.24 4.50 -8.30
CA SER A 259 -13.53 3.27 -9.04
C SER A 259 -12.52 2.18 -8.68
N LEU A 260 -13.01 0.98 -8.39
CA LEU A 260 -12.19 -0.15 -8.00
C LEU A 260 -11.41 -0.72 -9.19
N GLY A 261 -10.16 -1.10 -8.94
CA GLY A 261 -9.31 -1.65 -9.98
C GLY A 261 -7.83 -1.64 -9.59
N PHE A 262 -6.98 -1.66 -10.59
CA PHE A 262 -5.54 -1.69 -10.43
C PHE A 262 -4.85 -1.00 -11.63
N PHE A 263 -3.53 -0.82 -11.56
CA PHE A 263 -2.76 -0.26 -12.67
C PHE A 263 -2.04 -1.35 -13.45
N ARG A 264 -2.05 -1.22 -14.77
CA ARG A 264 -1.14 -1.88 -15.69
C ARG A 264 -0.13 -0.85 -16.20
N TYR A 265 1.13 -1.25 -16.22
CA TYR A 265 2.23 -0.49 -16.80
C TYR A 265 2.79 -1.24 -18.00
N ASP A 266 2.81 -0.60 -19.14
CA ASP A 266 3.44 -1.11 -20.36
C ASP A 266 4.77 -0.40 -20.56
N VAL A 267 5.84 -1.17 -20.75
CA VAL A 267 7.20 -0.68 -20.98
C VAL A 267 7.60 -0.95 -22.42
N ALA A 268 7.95 0.11 -23.11
CA ALA A 268 8.40 0.10 -24.50
C ALA A 268 9.71 0.90 -24.64
N GLU A 269 10.34 0.86 -25.81
CA GLU A 269 11.50 1.74 -26.13
C GLU A 269 11.18 3.23 -25.97
N THR A 270 9.92 3.61 -26.17
CA THR A 270 9.46 5.00 -26.09
C THR A 270 9.19 5.47 -24.67
N GLY A 271 9.32 4.59 -23.68
CA GLY A 271 9.08 4.88 -22.27
C GLY A 271 8.02 3.98 -21.61
N LEU A 272 7.60 4.39 -20.44
CA LEU A 272 6.65 3.69 -19.57
C LEU A 272 5.29 4.38 -19.61
N SER A 273 4.24 3.62 -19.92
CA SER A 273 2.85 4.10 -19.91
C SER A 273 2.03 3.38 -18.85
N LYS A 274 1.08 4.11 -18.23
CA LYS A 274 0.18 3.62 -17.20
C LYS A 274 -1.25 3.56 -17.73
N THR A 275 -1.94 2.46 -17.45
CA THR A 275 -3.36 2.26 -17.76
C THR A 275 -4.11 1.82 -16.50
N PHE A 276 -5.23 2.46 -16.20
CA PHE A 276 -6.16 1.99 -15.18
C PHE A 276 -6.97 0.81 -15.73
N VAL A 277 -7.01 -0.28 -14.99
CA VAL A 277 -7.82 -1.46 -15.29
C VAL A 277 -8.93 -1.54 -14.25
N PRO A 278 -10.17 -1.15 -14.60
CA PRO A 278 -11.30 -1.26 -13.68
C PRO A 278 -11.66 -2.73 -13.44
N LEU A 279 -12.21 -3.03 -12.27
CA LEU A 279 -12.80 -4.35 -12.04
C LEU A 279 -13.95 -4.58 -13.02
N GLN A 280 -13.93 -5.72 -13.72
CA GLN A 280 -15.00 -6.11 -14.65
C GLN A 280 -16.33 -6.36 -13.92
N GLN A 281 -16.23 -6.82 -12.67
CA GLN A 281 -17.36 -7.01 -11.79
C GLN A 281 -16.99 -6.52 -10.39
N VAL A 282 -17.81 -5.63 -9.87
CA VAL A 282 -17.75 -5.16 -8.48
C VAL A 282 -18.89 -5.82 -7.73
N SER A 283 -18.59 -6.42 -6.58
CA SER A 283 -19.58 -7.06 -5.75
C SER A 283 -20.55 -6.04 -5.16
N ASP A 284 -21.83 -6.37 -5.19
CA ASP A 284 -22.91 -5.57 -4.58
C ASP A 284 -23.37 -6.09 -3.21
N ARG A 285 -22.66 -7.07 -2.66
CA ARG A 285 -22.98 -7.66 -1.35
C ARG A 285 -22.94 -6.60 -0.24
N LYS A 286 -23.86 -6.75 0.72
CA LYS A 286 -24.04 -5.83 1.86
C LYS A 286 -23.92 -6.53 3.22
N ASP A 287 -23.63 -7.81 3.22
CA ASP A 287 -23.56 -8.65 4.43
C ASP A 287 -22.20 -8.56 5.16
N ALA A 288 -21.69 -7.33 5.27
CA ALA A 288 -20.48 -7.06 6.03
C ALA A 288 -20.76 -6.86 7.53
N TYR A 289 -19.73 -7.00 8.36
CA TYR A 289 -19.79 -6.82 9.81
C TYR A 289 -19.89 -5.35 10.26
N GLY A 290 -20.73 -4.53 9.65
CA GLY A 290 -20.94 -3.15 10.01
C GLY A 290 -20.46 -2.15 8.96
N PRO A 291 -20.63 -0.83 9.18
CA PRO A 291 -20.27 0.19 8.23
C PRO A 291 -18.77 0.14 7.86
N GLY A 292 -18.48 0.27 6.58
CA GLY A 292 -17.11 0.21 6.07
C GLY A 292 -16.39 -1.12 6.31
N GLY A 293 -17.14 -2.22 6.53
CA GLY A 293 -16.57 -3.53 6.85
C GLY A 293 -16.09 -3.68 8.30
N HIS A 294 -16.38 -2.73 9.19
CA HIS A 294 -16.09 -2.84 10.62
C HIS A 294 -17.24 -3.55 11.35
N PRO A 295 -16.97 -4.58 12.17
CA PRO A 295 -18.02 -5.20 12.96
C PRO A 295 -18.61 -4.21 13.96
N LYS A 296 -19.93 -4.24 14.14
CA LYS A 296 -20.54 -3.52 15.26
C LYS A 296 -20.07 -4.14 16.59
N PRO A 297 -19.85 -3.32 17.64
CA PRO A 297 -19.39 -3.83 18.92
C PRO A 297 -20.21 -5.01 19.46
N GLU A 298 -21.53 -4.98 19.24
CA GLU A 298 -22.47 -5.98 19.74
C GLU A 298 -22.34 -7.35 19.04
N VAL A 299 -21.74 -7.39 17.86
CA VAL A 299 -21.59 -8.63 17.06
C VAL A 299 -20.12 -9.04 16.89
N ARG A 300 -19.20 -8.33 17.51
CA ARG A 300 -17.78 -8.70 17.47
C ARG A 300 -17.54 -9.97 18.27
N ASP A 301 -17.02 -10.97 17.61
CA ASP A 301 -16.49 -12.15 18.28
C ASP A 301 -14.99 -11.97 18.53
N TYR A 302 -14.66 -11.39 19.68
CA TYR A 302 -13.28 -11.17 20.06
C TYR A 302 -12.53 -12.46 20.43
N SER A 303 -13.24 -13.58 20.68
CA SER A 303 -12.59 -14.86 20.97
C SER A 303 -11.75 -15.32 19.78
N ILE A 304 -12.24 -15.13 18.58
CA ILE A 304 -11.52 -15.47 17.33
C ILE A 304 -10.27 -14.58 17.16
N ALA A 305 -10.37 -13.30 17.54
CA ALA A 305 -9.26 -12.34 17.42
C ALA A 305 -8.05 -12.72 18.30
N TRP A 306 -8.30 -13.28 19.48
CA TRP A 306 -7.29 -13.52 20.49
C TRP A 306 -6.77 -14.96 20.55
N GLU A 307 -7.37 -15.90 19.85
CA GLU A 307 -6.95 -17.31 19.83
C GLU A 307 -5.56 -17.54 19.22
N LYS A 308 -4.92 -16.53 18.62
CA LYS A 308 -3.67 -16.69 17.85
C LYS A 308 -2.67 -15.54 18.00
N ILE A 309 -2.74 -14.78 19.11
CA ILE A 309 -1.70 -13.82 19.46
C ILE A 309 -0.63 -14.51 20.30
#